data_848d0fd32158467927c5a0673be8c1b3
#
_entry.id   848d0fd32158467927c5a0673be8c1b3
#
_cell.length_a   1.000
_cell.length_b   1.000
_cell.length_c   1.000
_cell.angle_alpha   90.00
_cell.angle_beta   90.00
_cell.angle_gamma   90.00
#
_symmetry.space_group_name_H-M   'P 1'
#
loop_
_entity.id
_entity.type
_entity.pdbx_description
1 polymer ?
#
loop_
_entity_poly.entity_id
_entity_poly.type
_entity_poly.pdbx_seq_one_letter_code
_entity_poly.pdbx_strand_id
1 'polypeptide(L)'
;MGLIVYRMIGDIYEDDTSMINQIDISNFGSFSDFTWRKSVKDRGNNVQNFKRLNVLYGRNYSGKTTLSRIFRALETKHLPPNFTTPSFTIYGDKGYITSADVNNHHYDIRVYNRDFVNDNLSFLVNQDSGEIKTFAIVGEKNKEIEDAIAEIETELGSIETKSGFRFNQEEKKQKMESG
;
A
#
# COMPACT_ATOMS: atom_id res chain seq x y z
N MET A 1 -5.68 23.85 -0.33
CA MET A 1 -4.42 23.88 -1.08
C MET A 1 -3.59 22.69 -0.62
N GLY A 2 -3.39 21.67 -1.42
CA GLY A 2 -2.74 20.42 -0.99
C GLY A 2 -1.34 20.29 -1.59
N LEU A 3 -0.34 20.06 -0.75
CA LEU A 3 1.03 19.72 -1.11
C LEU A 3 1.17 18.19 -1.00
N ILE A 4 1.68 17.54 -2.02
CA ILE A 4 2.03 16.13 -1.97
C ILE A 4 3.53 16.03 -2.20
N VAL A 5 4.23 15.42 -1.26
CA VAL A 5 5.67 15.16 -1.34
C VAL A 5 5.85 13.65 -1.53
N TYR A 6 6.47 13.26 -2.63
CA TYR A 6 6.86 11.87 -2.85
C TYR A 6 8.37 11.73 -2.66
N ARG A 7 8.76 10.84 -1.79
CA ARG A 7 10.14 10.37 -1.69
C ARG A 7 10.17 8.92 -2.16
N MET A 8 10.90 8.65 -3.20
CA MET A 8 11.21 7.28 -3.61
C MET A 8 12.39 6.83 -2.76
N ILE A 9 12.15 5.89 -1.86
CA ILE A 9 13.18 5.31 -0.99
C ILE A 9 13.57 4.00 -1.63
N GLY A 10 14.79 3.92 -2.17
CA GLY A 10 15.44 2.64 -2.41
C GLY A 10 16.10 2.16 -1.12
N ASP A 11 16.21 0.86 -0.95
CA ASP A 11 16.87 0.25 0.21
C ASP A 11 18.31 0.77 0.39
N ILE A 12 18.68 0.99 1.65
CA ILE A 12 19.98 1.58 2.03
C ILE A 12 21.15 0.62 1.75
N TYR A 13 20.86 -0.63 1.38
CA TYR A 13 21.84 -1.72 1.36
C TYR A 13 22.11 -2.37 -0.01
N GLU A 14 21.36 -2.02 -1.07
CA GLU A 14 21.66 -2.49 -2.42
C GLU A 14 21.56 -1.36 -3.45
N ASP A 15 22.48 -1.37 -4.40
CA ASP A 15 22.67 -0.41 -5.51
C ASP A 15 21.53 -0.49 -6.57
N ASP A 16 20.39 -1.07 -6.22
CA ASP A 16 19.23 -1.32 -7.07
C ASP A 16 18.09 -0.32 -6.83
N THR A 17 18.39 0.96 -6.85
CA THR A 17 17.38 2.02 -6.79
C THR A 17 16.71 2.19 -8.14
N SER A 18 15.76 1.31 -8.47
CA SER A 18 14.92 1.51 -9.64
C SER A 18 14.06 2.77 -9.48
N MET A 19 14.26 3.75 -10.37
CA MET A 19 13.55 5.03 -10.31
C MET A 19 12.42 5.09 -11.33
N ILE A 20 11.31 5.67 -10.91
CA ILE A 20 10.24 6.10 -11.82
C ILE A 20 10.67 7.42 -12.44
N ASN A 21 10.63 7.51 -13.77
CA ASN A 21 11.06 8.66 -14.52
C ASN A 21 9.89 9.52 -15.03
N GLN A 22 8.85 8.90 -15.58
CA GLN A 22 7.72 9.58 -16.21
C GLN A 22 6.44 8.78 -15.99
N ILE A 23 5.29 9.41 -16.19
CA ILE A 23 3.98 8.78 -16.15
C ILE A 23 3.04 9.40 -17.19
N ASP A 24 2.42 8.58 -18.00
CA ASP A 24 1.30 8.95 -18.84
C ASP A 24 0.01 8.42 -18.21
N ILE A 25 -1.07 9.20 -18.26
CA ILE A 25 -2.33 8.88 -17.59
C ILE A 25 -3.49 9.18 -18.52
N SER A 26 -4.40 8.22 -18.68
CA SER A 26 -5.63 8.43 -19.42
C SER A 26 -6.83 7.81 -18.71
N ASN A 27 -7.98 8.46 -18.84
CA ASN A 27 -9.24 8.00 -18.25
C ASN A 27 -9.15 7.66 -16.75
N PHE A 28 -8.36 8.43 -16.00
CA PHE A 28 -8.19 8.20 -14.58
C PHE A 28 -8.45 9.49 -13.77
N GLY A 29 -9.61 9.58 -13.15
CA GLY A 29 -10.04 10.71 -12.32
C GLY A 29 -10.03 12.03 -13.09
N SER A 30 -9.17 12.96 -12.68
CA SER A 30 -9.05 14.28 -13.32
C SER A 30 -8.27 14.27 -14.64
N PHE A 31 -7.67 13.14 -15.01
CA PHE A 31 -6.87 13.02 -16.22
C PHE A 31 -7.65 12.30 -17.31
N SER A 32 -7.97 13.03 -18.41
CA SER A 32 -8.56 12.45 -19.61
C SER A 32 -7.48 11.88 -20.53
N ASP A 33 -6.44 12.68 -20.80
CA ASP A 33 -5.28 12.31 -21.63
C ASP A 33 -4.10 13.19 -21.21
N PHE A 34 -3.29 12.70 -20.29
CA PHE A 34 -2.10 13.37 -19.80
C PHE A 34 -0.86 12.63 -20.28
N THR A 35 -0.06 13.31 -21.08
CA THR A 35 1.25 12.82 -21.54
C THR A 35 2.36 13.60 -20.85
N TRP A 36 3.20 12.92 -20.11
CA TRP A 36 4.30 13.53 -19.33
C TRP A 36 5.22 14.39 -20.18
N ARG A 37 5.69 13.85 -21.29
CA ARG A 37 6.63 14.52 -22.21
C ARG A 37 6.08 15.81 -22.84
N LYS A 38 4.77 15.91 -22.97
CA LYS A 38 4.13 17.13 -23.47
C LYS A 38 3.93 18.17 -22.37
N SER A 39 3.67 17.73 -21.15
CA SER A 39 3.17 18.56 -20.06
C SER A 39 4.25 18.98 -19.06
N VAL A 40 5.29 18.16 -18.83
CA VAL A 40 6.28 18.39 -17.79
C VAL A 40 7.63 18.78 -18.40
N LYS A 41 7.82 20.08 -18.50
CA LYS A 41 8.98 20.69 -19.14
C LYS A 41 9.50 21.86 -18.33
N ASP A 42 10.81 22.13 -18.45
CA ASP A 42 11.42 23.33 -17.91
C ASP A 42 11.18 24.57 -18.82
N ARG A 43 11.74 25.70 -18.41
CA ARG A 43 11.65 26.96 -19.17
C ARG A 43 12.33 26.89 -20.55
N GLY A 44 13.27 25.96 -20.72
CA GLY A 44 13.96 25.68 -21.99
C GLY A 44 13.24 24.66 -22.85
N ASN A 45 11.99 24.28 -22.50
CA ASN A 45 11.20 23.24 -23.20
C ASN A 45 11.80 21.83 -23.13
N ASN A 46 12.75 21.59 -22.20
CA ASN A 46 13.32 20.26 -21.97
C ASN A 46 12.41 19.45 -21.05
N VAL A 47 12.14 18.21 -21.41
CA VAL A 47 11.37 17.27 -20.59
C VAL A 47 12.07 17.03 -19.26
N GLN A 48 11.32 17.15 -18.18
CA GLN A 48 11.83 16.86 -16.84
C GLN A 48 11.34 15.50 -16.38
N ASN A 49 12.23 14.69 -15.81
CA ASN A 49 11.88 13.43 -15.19
C ASN A 49 11.58 13.61 -13.70
N PHE A 50 10.89 12.64 -13.09
CA PHE A 50 10.89 12.52 -11.64
C PHE A 50 12.33 12.42 -11.14
N LYS A 51 12.55 13.02 -9.98
CA LYS A 51 13.83 13.00 -9.26
C LYS A 51 13.66 12.26 -7.94
N ARG A 52 14.75 12.10 -7.21
CA ARG A 52 14.74 11.49 -5.88
C ARG A 52 13.76 12.19 -4.90
N LEU A 53 13.57 13.49 -5.06
CA LEU A 53 12.58 14.28 -4.32
C LEU A 53 11.78 15.12 -5.30
N ASN A 54 10.46 15.00 -5.26
CA ASN A 54 9.53 15.75 -6.10
C ASN A 54 8.47 16.42 -5.23
N VAL A 55 8.22 17.69 -5.50
CA VAL A 55 7.16 18.47 -4.84
C VAL A 55 6.13 18.86 -5.88
N LEU A 56 4.92 18.34 -5.73
CA LEU A 56 3.80 18.57 -6.65
C LEU A 56 2.82 19.55 -6.00
N TYR A 57 2.70 20.70 -6.62
CA TYR A 57 1.81 21.77 -6.16
C TYR A 57 0.71 22.02 -7.19
N GLY A 58 -0.49 22.31 -6.70
CA GLY A 58 -1.61 22.62 -7.60
C GLY A 58 -2.88 22.98 -6.82
N ARG A 59 -3.85 23.57 -7.53
CA ARG A 59 -5.19 23.89 -7.00
C ARG A 59 -5.94 22.61 -6.62
N ASN A 60 -7.06 22.76 -5.91
CA ASN A 60 -7.98 21.64 -5.73
C ASN A 60 -8.46 21.13 -7.10
N TYR A 61 -8.69 19.85 -7.19
CA TYR A 61 -9.08 19.15 -8.44
C TYR A 61 -8.02 19.14 -9.55
N SER A 62 -6.76 19.51 -9.27
CA SER A 62 -5.66 19.48 -10.26
C SER A 62 -5.05 18.09 -10.51
N GLY A 63 -5.67 17.02 -10.02
CA GLY A 63 -5.19 15.66 -10.23
C GLY A 63 -4.21 15.13 -9.18
N LYS A 64 -3.83 15.89 -8.15
CA LYS A 64 -2.91 15.43 -7.09
C LYS A 64 -3.37 14.11 -6.45
N THR A 65 -4.63 14.07 -6.03
CA THR A 65 -5.22 12.87 -5.41
C THR A 65 -5.27 11.71 -6.38
N THR A 66 -5.58 11.97 -7.65
CA THR A 66 -5.56 10.94 -8.69
C THR A 66 -4.17 10.34 -8.87
N LEU A 67 -3.14 11.21 -8.93
CA LEU A 67 -1.76 10.75 -9.03
C LEU A 67 -1.35 9.93 -7.79
N SER A 68 -1.73 10.34 -6.59
CA SER A 68 -1.45 9.56 -5.37
C SER A 68 -2.15 8.19 -5.38
N ARG A 69 -3.34 8.09 -5.97
CA ARG A 69 -4.06 6.82 -6.11
C ARG A 69 -3.42 5.89 -7.12
N ILE A 70 -2.76 6.42 -8.15
CA ILE A 70 -1.98 5.58 -9.08
C ILE A 70 -0.81 4.93 -8.32
N PHE A 71 -0.07 5.71 -7.53
CA PHE A 71 1.00 5.14 -6.70
C PHE A 71 0.45 4.18 -5.63
N ARG A 72 -0.71 4.48 -5.05
CA ARG A 72 -1.38 3.57 -4.11
C ARG A 72 -1.78 2.25 -4.79
N ALA A 73 -2.26 2.30 -6.03
CA ALA A 73 -2.57 1.10 -6.81
C ALA A 73 -1.33 0.22 -7.05
N LEU A 74 -0.16 0.82 -7.27
CA LEU A 74 1.09 0.07 -7.32
C LEU A 74 1.46 -0.54 -5.96
N GLU A 75 1.35 0.22 -4.87
CA GLU A 75 1.64 -0.27 -3.52
C GLU A 75 0.76 -1.46 -3.13
N THR A 76 -0.55 -1.33 -3.36
CA THR A 76 -1.54 -2.37 -3.01
C THR A 76 -1.65 -3.47 -4.07
N LYS A 77 -1.06 -3.28 -5.25
CA LYS A 77 -1.16 -4.15 -6.42
C LYS A 77 -2.59 -4.32 -6.97
N HIS A 78 -3.46 -3.35 -6.68
CA HIS A 78 -4.86 -3.34 -7.10
C HIS A 78 -5.28 -1.97 -7.63
N LEU A 79 -6.04 -1.96 -8.72
CA LEU A 79 -6.65 -0.72 -9.22
C LEU A 79 -7.84 -0.31 -8.32
N PRO A 80 -8.03 0.99 -8.07
CA PRO A 80 -9.16 1.46 -7.30
C PRO A 80 -10.48 1.14 -8.01
N PRO A 81 -11.48 0.55 -7.32
CA PRO A 81 -12.73 0.08 -7.95
C PRO A 81 -13.63 1.22 -8.47
N ASN A 82 -13.40 2.45 -8.01
CA ASN A 82 -14.27 3.59 -8.31
C ASN A 82 -13.99 4.24 -9.68
N PHE A 83 -13.10 3.68 -10.49
CA PHE A 83 -12.75 4.21 -11.80
C PHE A 83 -13.09 3.20 -12.89
N THR A 84 -13.78 3.66 -13.92
CA THR A 84 -14.10 2.83 -15.08
C THR A 84 -12.91 2.81 -16.04
N THR A 85 -12.32 1.63 -16.26
CA THR A 85 -11.18 1.43 -17.17
C THR A 85 -10.05 2.47 -17.02
N PRO A 86 -9.51 2.67 -15.82
CA PRO A 86 -8.42 3.62 -15.61
C PRO A 86 -7.15 3.10 -16.31
N SER A 87 -6.45 3.99 -17.02
CA SER A 87 -5.24 3.63 -17.74
C SER A 87 -4.08 4.54 -17.37
N PHE A 88 -2.91 3.96 -17.14
CA PHE A 88 -1.67 4.68 -16.99
C PHE A 88 -0.49 3.83 -17.50
N THR A 89 0.60 4.52 -17.83
CA THR A 89 1.89 3.91 -18.12
C THR A 89 2.96 4.63 -17.32
N ILE A 90 3.71 3.90 -16.53
CA ILE A 90 4.84 4.40 -15.75
C ILE A 90 6.12 3.96 -16.42
N TYR A 91 7.00 4.91 -16.70
CA TYR A 91 8.31 4.67 -17.29
C TYR A 91 9.38 4.80 -16.22
N GLY A 92 10.23 3.83 -16.12
CA GLY A 92 11.35 3.80 -15.18
C GLY A 92 12.62 3.24 -15.79
N ASP A 93 13.66 3.13 -15.00
CA ASP A 93 14.97 2.67 -15.43
C ASP A 93 14.97 1.20 -15.89
N LYS A 94 14.06 0.39 -15.37
CA LYS A 94 13.89 -1.03 -15.70
C LYS A 94 12.77 -1.31 -16.71
N GLY A 95 12.35 -0.31 -17.46
CA GLY A 95 11.29 -0.45 -18.46
C GLY A 95 10.01 0.31 -18.09
N TYR A 96 8.87 -0.20 -18.53
CA TYR A 96 7.58 0.43 -18.25
C TYR A 96 6.60 -0.55 -17.62
N ILE A 97 5.65 0.00 -16.88
CA ILE A 97 4.53 -0.71 -16.26
C ILE A 97 3.24 -0.05 -16.72
N THR A 98 2.27 -0.84 -17.12
CA THR A 98 0.93 -0.36 -17.46
C THR A 98 -0.06 -0.64 -16.32
N SER A 99 -1.25 -0.06 -16.41
CA SER A 99 -2.35 -0.37 -15.49
C SER A 99 -2.75 -1.86 -15.49
N ALA A 100 -2.45 -2.60 -16.56
CA ALA A 100 -2.70 -4.05 -16.63
C ALA A 100 -1.67 -4.86 -15.81
N ASP A 101 -0.47 -4.31 -15.62
CA ASP A 101 0.65 -4.98 -14.94
C ASP A 101 0.80 -4.52 -13.48
N VAL A 102 -0.20 -3.85 -12.92
CA VAL A 102 -0.15 -3.24 -11.59
C VAL A 102 0.21 -4.22 -10.46
N ASN A 103 -0.11 -5.49 -10.63
CA ASN A 103 0.18 -6.56 -9.69
C ASN A 103 1.53 -7.26 -9.91
N ASN A 104 2.22 -6.94 -11.01
CA ASN A 104 3.46 -7.60 -11.42
C ASN A 104 4.59 -6.60 -11.65
N HIS A 105 5.02 -5.93 -10.59
CA HIS A 105 6.15 -4.98 -10.63
C HIS A 105 7.07 -5.18 -9.42
N HIS A 106 8.29 -4.65 -9.54
CA HIS A 106 9.35 -4.77 -8.53
C HIS A 106 9.61 -3.46 -7.75
N TYR A 107 8.82 -2.40 -7.97
CA TYR A 107 8.97 -1.17 -7.20
C TYR A 107 8.45 -1.36 -5.78
N ASP A 108 9.25 -0.99 -4.78
CA ASP A 108 8.78 -0.81 -3.42
C ASP A 108 8.24 0.61 -3.23
N ILE A 109 6.93 0.73 -3.11
CA ILE A 109 6.23 2.01 -3.05
C ILE A 109 5.48 2.08 -1.73
N ARG A 110 5.60 3.22 -1.05
CA ARG A 110 4.83 3.53 0.15
C ARG A 110 4.10 4.85 -0.06
N VAL A 111 2.80 4.83 0.13
CA VAL A 111 1.93 5.99 -0.09
C VAL A 111 1.20 6.35 1.18
N TYR A 112 1.40 7.58 1.63
CA TYR A 112 0.62 8.16 2.71
C TYR A 112 -0.36 9.17 2.13
N ASN A 113 -1.60 8.76 1.94
CA ASN A 113 -2.68 9.59 1.42
C ASN A 113 -3.97 9.36 2.24
N ARG A 114 -5.06 10.02 1.82
CA ARG A 114 -6.34 9.86 2.51
C ARG A 114 -6.87 8.42 2.47
N ASP A 115 -6.66 7.74 1.36
CA ASP A 115 -7.12 6.35 1.23
C ASP A 115 -6.33 5.46 2.20
N PHE A 116 -5.00 5.63 2.30
CA PHE A 116 -4.18 4.97 3.34
C PHE A 116 -4.68 5.25 4.75
N VAL A 117 -5.01 6.51 5.07
CA VAL A 117 -5.53 6.87 6.39
C VAL A 117 -6.87 6.19 6.66
N ASN A 118 -7.77 6.16 5.68
CA ASN A 118 -9.07 5.50 5.83
C ASN A 118 -8.91 3.99 6.03
N ASP A 119 -8.02 3.35 5.26
CA ASP A 119 -7.82 1.91 5.29
C ASP A 119 -7.15 1.43 6.60
N ASN A 120 -6.21 2.23 7.13
CA ASN A 120 -5.36 1.80 8.24
C ASN A 120 -5.64 2.51 9.57
N LEU A 121 -6.29 3.67 9.56
CA LEU A 121 -6.50 4.49 10.75
C LEU A 121 -7.98 4.80 11.03
N SER A 122 -8.92 4.18 10.33
CA SER A 122 -10.36 4.37 10.54
C SER A 122 -10.79 4.03 11.96
N PHE A 123 -10.13 3.09 12.62
CA PHE A 123 -10.37 2.72 14.01
C PHE A 123 -10.08 3.86 15.01
N LEU A 124 -9.18 4.80 14.67
CA LEU A 124 -8.92 5.98 15.52
C LEU A 124 -10.06 7.00 15.50
N VAL A 125 -10.89 6.98 14.45
CA VAL A 125 -11.98 7.93 14.23
C VAL A 125 -13.33 7.36 14.67
N ASN A 126 -13.50 6.04 14.60
CA ASN A 126 -14.72 5.36 15.00
C ASN A 126 -14.67 5.03 16.48
N GLN A 127 -15.32 5.87 17.31
CA GLN A 127 -15.40 5.71 18.78
C GLN A 127 -16.14 4.44 19.25
N ASP A 128 -16.79 3.71 18.34
CA ASP A 128 -17.57 2.49 18.67
C ASP A 128 -16.72 1.21 18.69
N SER A 129 -15.47 1.25 18.29
CA SER A 129 -14.54 0.12 18.43
C SER A 129 -13.85 0.19 19.80
N GLY A 130 -14.50 -0.42 20.82
CA GLY A 130 -13.92 -0.57 22.14
C GLY A 130 -12.52 -1.22 22.08
N GLU A 131 -11.64 -0.74 22.96
CA GLU A 131 -10.24 -1.13 23.16
C GLU A 131 -9.27 -0.75 22.04
N ILE A 132 -8.47 0.29 22.32
CA ILE A 132 -7.23 0.55 21.62
C ILE A 132 -6.26 -0.58 21.99
N LYS A 133 -6.27 -1.66 21.22
CA LYS A 133 -5.19 -2.63 21.30
C LYS A 133 -3.90 -1.94 20.88
N THR A 134 -2.82 -2.19 21.59
CA THR A 134 -1.47 -1.71 21.25
C THR A 134 -1.20 -2.05 19.77
N PHE A 135 -1.07 -1.05 18.91
CA PHE A 135 -0.97 -1.28 17.48
C PHE A 135 0.40 -0.88 16.93
N ALA A 136 0.96 -1.75 16.15
CA ALA A 136 1.84 -1.36 15.08
C ALA A 136 0.97 -0.83 13.93
N ILE A 137 1.42 0.12 13.13
CA ILE A 137 0.72 0.55 11.91
C ILE A 137 0.76 -0.62 10.93
N VAL A 138 -0.33 -1.33 10.92
CA VAL A 138 -0.44 -2.62 10.27
C VAL A 138 -1.39 -2.44 9.10
N GLY A 139 -0.90 -2.59 7.88
CA GLY A 139 -1.71 -2.52 6.68
C GLY A 139 -2.76 -3.65 6.64
N GLU A 140 -3.75 -3.50 5.75
CA GLU A 140 -4.87 -4.44 5.57
C GLU A 140 -4.44 -5.92 5.51
N LYS A 141 -3.28 -6.21 4.89
CA LYS A 141 -2.69 -7.56 4.86
C LYS A 141 -2.29 -8.12 6.22
N ASN A 142 -1.96 -7.27 7.17
CA ASN A 142 -1.59 -7.73 8.49
C ASN A 142 -2.84 -8.02 9.34
N LYS A 143 -3.99 -7.38 9.03
CA LYS A 143 -5.24 -7.74 9.67
C LYS A 143 -5.63 -9.18 9.35
N GLU A 144 -5.49 -9.59 8.08
CA GLU A 144 -5.69 -10.99 7.68
C GLU A 144 -4.72 -11.94 8.41
N ILE A 145 -3.47 -11.52 8.62
CA ILE A 145 -2.47 -12.28 9.38
C ILE A 145 -2.81 -12.29 10.87
N GLU A 146 -3.25 -11.18 11.45
CA GLU A 146 -3.68 -11.12 12.85
C GLU A 146 -4.93 -11.97 13.10
N ASP A 147 -5.91 -11.92 12.20
CA ASP A 147 -7.11 -12.75 12.26
C ASP A 147 -6.73 -14.24 12.16
N ALA A 148 -5.80 -14.61 11.26
CA ALA A 148 -5.29 -15.97 11.15
C ALA A 148 -4.48 -16.40 12.38
N ILE A 149 -3.69 -15.53 12.98
CA ILE A 149 -2.97 -15.80 14.24
C ILE A 149 -3.98 -16.02 15.37
N ALA A 150 -5.01 -15.18 15.50
CA ALA A 150 -6.03 -15.33 16.53
C ALA A 150 -6.83 -16.64 16.39
N GLU A 151 -7.10 -17.08 15.16
CA GLU A 151 -7.73 -18.37 14.87
C GLU A 151 -6.83 -19.53 15.31
N ILE A 152 -5.55 -19.49 14.94
CA ILE A 152 -4.55 -20.50 15.35
C ILE A 152 -4.36 -20.52 16.88
N GLU A 153 -4.31 -19.37 17.53
CA GLU A 153 -4.22 -19.29 19.00
C GLU A 153 -5.45 -19.88 19.67
N THR A 154 -6.62 -19.69 19.11
CA THR A 154 -7.87 -20.30 19.59
C THR A 154 -7.86 -21.82 19.44
N GLU A 155 -7.38 -22.34 18.32
CA GLU A 155 -7.22 -23.78 18.10
C GLU A 155 -6.17 -24.42 19.03
N LEU A 156 -5.03 -23.72 19.24
CA LEU A 156 -4.00 -24.15 20.17
C LEU A 156 -4.51 -24.23 21.61
N GLY A 157 -5.33 -23.27 21.98
CA GLY A 157 -5.90 -23.18 23.30
C GLY A 157 -4.86 -23.07 24.43
N SER A 158 -5.29 -23.24 25.66
CA SER A 158 -4.38 -23.22 26.81
C SER A 158 -4.76 -24.27 27.87
N ILE A 159 -3.77 -24.69 28.65
CA ILE A 159 -3.95 -25.61 29.79
C ILE A 159 -4.82 -24.95 30.85
N GLU A 160 -4.68 -23.65 31.07
CA GLU A 160 -5.43 -22.88 32.06
C GLU A 160 -6.92 -22.80 31.74
N THR A 161 -7.26 -22.58 30.47
CA THR A 161 -8.66 -22.53 30.00
C THR A 161 -9.24 -23.91 29.69
N LYS A 162 -8.45 -24.98 29.86
CA LYS A 162 -8.84 -26.37 29.55
C LYS A 162 -9.42 -26.53 28.15
N SER A 163 -8.79 -25.90 27.18
CA SER A 163 -9.26 -25.88 25.79
C SER A 163 -8.14 -26.05 24.78
N GLY A 164 -8.49 -26.56 23.59
CA GLY A 164 -7.63 -26.64 22.43
C GLY A 164 -6.62 -27.78 22.46
N PHE A 165 -5.70 -27.72 21.49
CA PHE A 165 -4.73 -28.78 21.25
C PHE A 165 -3.73 -28.99 22.41
N ARG A 166 -3.28 -27.90 23.03
CA ARG A 166 -2.34 -27.94 24.16
C ARG A 166 -2.91 -28.67 25.37
N PHE A 167 -4.17 -28.43 25.71
CA PHE A 167 -4.84 -29.13 26.80
C PHE A 167 -5.00 -30.64 26.50
N ASN A 168 -5.42 -30.97 25.30
CA ASN A 168 -5.58 -32.38 24.88
C ASN A 168 -4.27 -33.15 24.89
N GLN A 169 -3.14 -32.53 24.54
CA GLN A 169 -1.83 -33.15 24.63
C GLN A 169 -1.41 -33.38 26.07
N GLU A 170 -1.60 -32.40 26.95
CA GLU A 170 -1.23 -32.53 28.35
C GLU A 170 -2.06 -33.63 29.06
N GLU A 171 -3.36 -33.71 28.76
CA GLU A 171 -4.24 -34.75 29.28
C GLU A 171 -3.80 -36.16 28.84
N LYS A 172 -3.38 -36.32 27.58
CA LYS A 172 -2.83 -37.58 27.07
C LYS A 172 -1.53 -37.96 27.76
N LYS A 173 -0.65 -36.98 27.97
CA LYS A 173 0.64 -37.21 28.67
C LYS A 173 0.42 -37.67 30.10
N GLN A 174 -0.45 -37.00 30.83
CA GLN A 174 -0.78 -37.41 32.23
C GLN A 174 -1.41 -38.79 32.31
N LYS A 175 -2.25 -39.19 31.35
CA LYS A 175 -2.80 -40.56 31.28
C LYS A 175 -1.72 -41.63 31.00
N MET A 176 -0.68 -41.29 30.22
CA MET A 176 0.43 -42.20 29.95
C MET A 176 1.40 -42.34 31.12
N GLU A 177 1.55 -41.33 31.97
CA GLU A 177 2.42 -41.32 33.16
C GLU A 177 1.74 -41.97 34.38
N SER A 178 0.42 -42.12 34.36
CA SER A 178 -0.37 -42.66 35.49
C SER A 178 -0.81 -44.13 35.30
N GLY A 179 -0.47 -44.75 34.19
CA GLY A 179 -0.74 -46.18 33.92
C GLY A 179 0.51 -47.01 33.87
#